data_a94fe24b1fc17bc13e9da8dcf15424d9
#
_entry.id   a94fe24b1fc17bc13e9da8dcf15424d9
#
_cell.length_a   1.000
_cell.length_b   1.000
_cell.length_c   1.000
_cell.angle_alpha   90.00
_cell.angle_beta   90.00
_cell.angle_gamma   90.00
#
_symmetry.space_group_name_H-M   'P 1'
#
loop_
_entity.id
_entity.type
_entity.pdbx_description
1 polymer ?
#
loop_
_entity_poly.entity_id
_entity_poly.type
_entity_poly.pdbx_seq_one_letter_code
_entity_poly.pdbx_strand_id
1 'polypeptide(L)'
;MAEFDQPPLSHPVQSPPAARAGFARGLSGAAVLVALALASAAAPLMADGAAIQRLDADPVAAALLDGRGSLSFALLTAVLGGALGIGWALLAGLLGRLSGDRAERRTIAAAHRLAGLPLALLVPLAGGLMGEVWPLAVVTALTAAPIVAALAHAELSALLRAEFLTAARAAGLTEGEVMRRHLIPNAARPLLAAGTLALPRVLAAESAASLLGLGLPPALGSWGASVGLAARLGDPVAFVPPALLLALALWAACAIADAAVAGNRRP
;
A
#
# COMPACT_ATOMS: atom_id res chain seq x y z
N MET A 1 46.27 -39.11 18.87
CA MET A 1 46.27 -37.71 18.45
C MET A 1 45.40 -37.65 17.17
N ALA A 2 44.11 -37.45 17.33
CA ALA A 2 43.18 -37.42 16.21
C ALA A 2 42.99 -35.96 15.79
N GLU A 3 43.44 -35.67 14.59
CA GLU A 3 43.32 -34.38 13.93
C GLU A 3 41.83 -34.14 13.64
N PHE A 4 41.25 -33.14 14.31
CA PHE A 4 39.89 -32.67 14.04
C PHE A 4 39.92 -31.92 12.69
N ASP A 5 39.51 -32.61 11.66
CA ASP A 5 39.26 -32.03 10.32
C ASP A 5 38.07 -31.07 10.42
N GLN A 6 38.35 -29.78 10.53
CA GLN A 6 37.31 -28.74 10.51
C GLN A 6 36.81 -28.60 9.09
N PRO A 7 35.50 -28.68 8.86
CA PRO A 7 34.97 -28.41 7.50
C PRO A 7 35.22 -26.94 7.13
N PRO A 8 35.51 -26.66 5.85
CA PRO A 8 35.86 -25.33 5.41
C PRO A 8 34.70 -24.35 5.66
N LEU A 9 35.07 -23.25 6.35
CA LEU A 9 34.15 -22.15 6.66
C LEU A 9 33.55 -21.54 5.41
N SER A 10 32.24 -21.70 5.32
CA SER A 10 31.27 -20.80 4.70
C SER A 10 31.62 -20.20 3.33
N HIS A 11 31.06 -20.80 2.31
CA HIS A 11 30.68 -20.04 1.12
C HIS A 11 29.74 -18.91 1.54
N PRO A 12 29.91 -17.68 1.05
CA PRO A 12 28.96 -16.60 1.30
C PRO A 12 27.57 -17.10 0.83
N VAL A 13 26.60 -17.08 1.75
CA VAL A 13 25.21 -17.45 1.44
C VAL A 13 24.73 -16.51 0.36
N GLN A 14 24.78 -16.94 -0.88
CA GLN A 14 24.22 -16.19 -1.99
C GLN A 14 22.71 -16.15 -1.77
N SER A 15 22.17 -14.93 -1.61
CA SER A 15 20.72 -14.75 -1.54
C SER A 15 20.06 -15.46 -2.72
N PRO A 16 19.02 -16.28 -2.50
CA PRO A 16 18.38 -17.03 -3.57
C PRO A 16 17.92 -16.10 -4.70
N PRO A 17 18.01 -16.52 -5.97
CA PRO A 17 17.72 -15.67 -7.13
C PRO A 17 16.33 -15.00 -7.07
N ALA A 18 15.36 -15.64 -6.44
CA ALA A 18 14.01 -15.09 -6.22
C ALA A 18 14.00 -13.83 -5.32
N ALA A 19 14.89 -13.75 -4.33
CA ALA A 19 14.96 -12.58 -3.44
C ALA A 19 15.57 -11.36 -4.14
N ARG A 20 16.56 -11.57 -5.00
CA ARG A 20 17.16 -10.51 -5.85
C ARG A 20 16.16 -9.99 -6.88
N ALA A 21 15.39 -10.88 -7.51
CA ALA A 21 14.36 -10.52 -8.48
C ALA A 21 13.19 -9.74 -7.83
N GLY A 22 12.81 -10.08 -6.60
CA GLY A 22 11.80 -9.33 -5.83
C GLY A 22 12.25 -7.91 -5.50
N PHE A 23 13.49 -7.76 -5.04
CA PHE A 23 14.07 -6.45 -4.73
C PHE A 23 14.22 -5.57 -5.98
N ALA A 24 14.69 -6.12 -7.09
CA ALA A 24 14.80 -5.39 -8.35
C ALA A 24 13.43 -4.90 -8.86
N ARG A 25 12.39 -5.73 -8.76
CA ARG A 25 11.01 -5.33 -9.10
C ARG A 25 10.48 -4.20 -8.21
N GLY A 26 10.78 -4.23 -6.91
CA GLY A 26 10.40 -3.14 -6.01
C GLY A 26 11.10 -1.83 -6.34
N LEU A 27 12.39 -1.87 -6.65
CA LEU A 27 13.14 -0.68 -7.09
C LEU A 27 12.60 -0.12 -8.41
N SER A 28 12.31 -0.98 -9.40
CA SER A 28 11.71 -0.53 -10.66
C SER A 28 10.31 0.06 -10.45
N GLY A 29 9.49 -0.54 -9.59
CA GLY A 29 8.19 0.02 -9.21
C GLY A 29 8.31 1.39 -8.53
N ALA A 30 9.22 1.54 -7.58
CA ALA A 30 9.47 2.82 -6.93
C ALA A 30 9.96 3.89 -7.93
N ALA A 31 10.89 3.54 -8.82
CA ALA A 31 11.37 4.44 -9.86
C ALA A 31 10.24 4.89 -10.80
N VAL A 32 9.36 3.97 -11.19
CA VAL A 32 8.19 4.29 -12.03
C VAL A 32 7.22 5.23 -11.31
N LEU A 33 6.87 4.97 -10.03
CA LEU A 33 5.99 5.88 -9.29
C LEU A 33 6.60 7.27 -9.11
N VAL A 34 7.90 7.35 -8.82
CA VAL A 34 8.61 8.64 -8.71
C VAL A 34 8.61 9.35 -10.06
N ALA A 35 8.90 8.66 -11.15
CA ALA A 35 8.87 9.23 -12.50
C ALA A 35 7.48 9.76 -12.86
N LEU A 36 6.42 8.99 -12.58
CA LEU A 36 5.03 9.42 -12.80
C LEU A 36 4.67 10.63 -11.93
N ALA A 37 5.06 10.65 -10.67
CA ALA A 37 4.80 11.77 -9.78
C ALA A 37 5.53 13.05 -10.24
N LEU A 38 6.79 12.93 -10.66
CA LEU A 38 7.58 14.04 -11.20
C LEU A 38 7.00 14.54 -12.53
N ALA A 39 6.65 13.65 -13.45
CA ALA A 39 6.03 14.01 -14.72
C ALA A 39 4.69 14.71 -14.49
N SER A 40 3.85 14.17 -13.60
CA SER A 40 2.57 14.79 -13.23
C SER A 40 2.76 16.15 -12.54
N ALA A 41 3.77 16.30 -11.69
CA ALA A 41 4.08 17.59 -11.05
C ALA A 41 4.62 18.63 -12.04
N ALA A 42 5.38 18.19 -13.05
CA ALA A 42 5.94 19.06 -14.08
C ALA A 42 4.93 19.43 -15.20
N ALA A 43 3.85 18.67 -15.35
CA ALA A 43 2.86 18.87 -16.41
C ALA A 43 2.32 20.31 -16.51
N PRO A 44 2.04 21.05 -15.41
CA PRO A 44 1.60 22.45 -15.50
C PRO A 44 2.64 23.40 -16.06
N LEU A 45 3.93 23.04 -15.98
CA LEU A 45 5.04 23.84 -16.52
C LEU A 45 5.18 23.68 -18.04
N MET A 46 4.63 22.55 -18.58
CA MET A 46 4.67 22.20 -20.00
C MET A 46 3.40 22.65 -20.74
N ALA A 47 2.30 22.88 -20.01
CA ALA A 47 1.05 23.37 -20.57
C ALA A 47 0.95 24.89 -20.30
N ASP A 48 0.88 25.66 -21.39
CA ASP A 48 0.54 27.08 -21.27
C ASP A 48 -0.78 27.20 -20.52
N GLY A 49 -0.86 28.15 -19.56
CA GLY A 49 -2.02 28.28 -18.66
C GLY A 49 -3.40 28.39 -19.35
N ALA A 50 -3.44 28.67 -20.66
CA ALA A 50 -4.62 28.62 -21.50
C ALA A 50 -4.99 27.21 -22.00
N ALA A 51 -4.06 26.27 -22.00
CA ALA A 51 -4.29 24.87 -22.44
C ALA A 51 -5.04 24.05 -21.39
N ILE A 52 -4.99 24.45 -20.12
CA ILE A 52 -5.71 23.78 -19.01
C ILE A 52 -7.24 23.92 -19.17
N GLN A 53 -7.68 24.93 -19.93
CA GLN A 53 -9.13 25.18 -20.15
C GLN A 53 -9.68 24.66 -21.48
N ARG A 54 -8.85 24.08 -22.35
CA ARG A 54 -9.30 23.62 -23.68
C ARG A 54 -9.31 22.08 -23.71
N LEU A 55 -10.45 21.54 -24.13
CA LEU A 55 -10.64 20.14 -24.51
C LEU A 55 -9.72 19.68 -25.67
N ASP A 56 -9.01 20.63 -26.29
CA ASP A 56 -8.03 20.41 -27.35
C ASP A 56 -6.59 20.18 -26.83
N ALA A 57 -6.41 20.01 -25.51
CA ALA A 57 -5.12 19.71 -24.94
C ALA A 57 -4.62 18.32 -25.39
N ASP A 58 -3.32 18.22 -25.65
CA ASP A 58 -2.65 16.94 -25.90
C ASP A 58 -3.12 15.90 -24.86
N PRO A 59 -3.71 14.76 -25.30
CA PRO A 59 -4.25 13.73 -24.40
C PRO A 59 -3.21 13.20 -23.40
N VAL A 60 -1.92 13.22 -23.76
CA VAL A 60 -0.82 12.83 -22.86
C VAL A 60 -0.62 13.88 -21.77
N ALA A 61 -0.61 15.16 -22.13
CA ALA A 61 -0.48 16.24 -21.16
C ALA A 61 -1.66 16.27 -20.18
N ALA A 62 -2.88 16.09 -20.69
CA ALA A 62 -4.09 15.98 -19.86
C ALA A 62 -3.99 14.79 -18.88
N ALA A 63 -3.59 13.61 -19.36
CA ALA A 63 -3.42 12.43 -18.53
C ALA A 63 -2.34 12.59 -17.45
N LEU A 64 -1.26 13.33 -17.75
CA LEU A 64 -0.23 13.65 -16.73
C LEU A 64 -0.78 14.61 -15.67
N LEU A 65 -1.59 15.60 -16.05
CA LEU A 65 -2.25 16.50 -15.08
C LEU A 65 -3.18 15.74 -14.14
N ASP A 66 -4.00 14.83 -14.68
CA ASP A 66 -4.92 14.00 -13.89
C ASP A 66 -4.20 13.09 -12.89
N GLY A 67 -2.97 12.68 -13.22
CA GLY A 67 -2.13 11.89 -12.33
C GLY A 67 -1.83 12.54 -11.00
N ARG A 68 -1.86 13.87 -10.92
CA ARG A 68 -1.65 14.62 -9.66
C ARG A 68 -2.73 14.28 -8.64
N GLY A 69 -3.99 14.30 -9.07
CA GLY A 69 -5.13 13.96 -8.21
C GLY A 69 -5.09 12.50 -7.79
N SER A 70 -5.01 11.57 -8.74
CA SER A 70 -4.97 10.13 -8.44
C SER A 70 -3.81 9.76 -7.51
N LEU A 71 -2.58 10.23 -7.78
CA LEU A 71 -1.40 9.87 -6.97
C LEU A 71 -1.43 10.52 -5.59
N SER A 72 -1.76 11.81 -5.48
CA SER A 72 -1.81 12.50 -4.19
C SER A 72 -2.92 11.93 -3.29
N PHE A 73 -4.10 11.69 -3.85
CA PHE A 73 -5.20 11.07 -3.12
C PHE A 73 -4.87 9.64 -2.70
N ALA A 74 -4.31 8.82 -3.62
CA ALA A 74 -3.92 7.45 -3.31
C ALA A 74 -2.83 7.40 -2.23
N LEU A 75 -1.83 8.29 -2.28
CA LEU A 75 -0.78 8.33 -1.25
C LEU A 75 -1.35 8.70 0.11
N LEU A 76 -2.17 9.74 0.19
CA LEU A 76 -2.83 10.16 1.42
C LEU A 76 -3.67 9.03 2.02
N THR A 77 -4.55 8.44 1.21
CA THR A 77 -5.47 7.39 1.67
C THR A 77 -4.75 6.07 1.96
N ALA A 78 -3.62 5.78 1.28
CA ALA A 78 -2.77 4.63 1.60
C ALA A 78 -2.08 4.79 2.96
N VAL A 79 -1.57 5.98 3.27
CA VAL A 79 -0.98 6.27 4.60
C VAL A 79 -2.04 6.13 5.68
N LEU A 80 -3.23 6.70 5.49
CA LEU A 80 -4.34 6.58 6.44
C LEU A 80 -4.80 5.13 6.60
N GLY A 81 -5.03 4.42 5.49
CA GLY A 81 -5.47 3.01 5.51
C GLY A 81 -4.41 2.07 6.08
N GLY A 82 -3.14 2.32 5.78
CA GLY A 82 -2.01 1.61 6.37
C GLY A 82 -1.93 1.83 7.88
N ALA A 83 -2.02 3.08 8.35
CA ALA A 83 -2.00 3.42 9.77
C ALA A 83 -3.20 2.81 10.51
N LEU A 84 -4.41 2.89 9.95
CA LEU A 84 -5.61 2.28 10.52
C LEU A 84 -5.47 0.75 10.61
N GLY A 85 -4.94 0.09 9.58
CA GLY A 85 -4.73 -1.35 9.57
C GLY A 85 -3.68 -1.80 10.60
N ILE A 86 -2.55 -1.11 10.67
CA ILE A 86 -1.51 -1.37 11.69
C ILE A 86 -2.09 -1.13 13.09
N GLY A 87 -2.79 -0.01 13.30
CA GLY A 87 -3.47 0.29 14.55
C GLY A 87 -4.48 -0.78 14.97
N TRP A 88 -5.23 -1.32 14.01
CA TRP A 88 -6.14 -2.45 14.23
C TRP A 88 -5.39 -3.72 14.69
N ALA A 89 -4.27 -4.06 14.04
CA ALA A 89 -3.45 -5.21 14.44
C ALA A 89 -2.88 -5.05 15.85
N LEU A 90 -2.39 -3.86 16.19
CA LEU A 90 -1.88 -3.54 17.54
C LEU A 90 -3.00 -3.60 18.58
N LEU A 91 -4.18 -3.07 18.26
CA LEU A 91 -5.36 -3.16 19.13
C LEU A 91 -5.77 -4.61 19.37
N ALA A 92 -5.77 -5.45 18.35
CA ALA A 92 -6.07 -6.87 18.50
C ALA A 92 -5.11 -7.56 19.48
N GLY A 93 -3.80 -7.32 19.32
CA GLY A 93 -2.78 -7.86 20.23
C GLY A 93 -2.93 -7.32 21.67
N LEU A 94 -3.29 -6.06 21.84
CA LEU A 94 -3.57 -5.45 23.16
C LEU A 94 -4.80 -6.10 23.82
N LEU A 95 -5.88 -6.28 23.06
CA LEU A 95 -7.10 -6.94 23.55
C LEU A 95 -6.82 -8.40 23.92
N GLY A 96 -5.93 -9.09 23.20
CA GLY A 96 -5.48 -10.44 23.57
C GLY A 96 -4.85 -10.48 24.96
N ARG A 97 -4.00 -9.49 25.27
CA ARG A 97 -3.33 -9.38 26.57
C ARG A 97 -4.28 -8.99 27.71
N LEU A 98 -5.24 -8.10 27.47
CA LEU A 98 -6.14 -7.58 28.49
C LEU A 98 -7.36 -8.46 28.73
N SER A 99 -7.93 -9.05 27.69
CA SER A 99 -9.24 -9.76 27.70
C SER A 99 -9.13 -11.21 27.22
N GLY A 100 -7.91 -11.67 26.96
CA GLY A 100 -7.62 -13.03 26.55
C GLY A 100 -7.76 -13.30 25.06
N ASP A 101 -7.24 -14.42 24.62
CA ASP A 101 -7.12 -14.82 23.20
C ASP A 101 -8.43 -14.80 22.40
N ARG A 102 -9.59 -14.94 23.06
CA ARG A 102 -10.89 -14.88 22.36
C ARG A 102 -11.15 -13.48 21.78
N ALA A 103 -10.76 -12.42 22.49
CA ALA A 103 -10.92 -11.04 22.03
C ALA A 103 -10.02 -10.78 20.82
N GLU A 104 -8.75 -11.16 20.91
CA GLU A 104 -7.80 -11.07 19.78
C GLU A 104 -8.31 -11.80 18.54
N ARG A 105 -8.67 -13.09 18.67
CA ARG A 105 -9.21 -13.88 17.56
C ARG A 105 -10.45 -13.26 16.94
N ARG A 106 -11.38 -12.72 17.71
CA ARG A 106 -12.59 -12.07 17.18
C ARG A 106 -12.24 -10.80 16.40
N THR A 107 -11.34 -9.99 16.93
CA THR A 107 -10.91 -8.73 16.30
C THR A 107 -10.21 -8.97 14.97
N ILE A 108 -9.33 -9.97 14.90
CA ILE A 108 -8.64 -10.33 13.65
C ILE A 108 -9.55 -11.11 12.70
N ALA A 109 -10.44 -11.96 13.19
CA ALA A 109 -11.44 -12.60 12.33
C ALA A 109 -12.36 -11.58 11.64
N ALA A 110 -12.67 -10.44 12.29
CA ALA A 110 -13.39 -9.34 11.66
C ALA A 110 -12.56 -8.74 10.50
N ALA A 111 -11.26 -8.50 10.72
CA ALA A 111 -10.38 -8.00 9.66
C ALA A 111 -10.32 -8.96 8.46
N HIS A 112 -10.16 -10.27 8.70
CA HIS A 112 -10.14 -11.26 7.62
C HIS A 112 -11.45 -11.32 6.83
N ARG A 113 -12.60 -11.26 7.52
CA ARG A 113 -13.91 -11.25 6.86
C ARG A 113 -14.08 -10.00 6.01
N LEU A 114 -13.75 -8.82 6.54
CA LEU A 114 -13.84 -7.56 5.81
C LEU A 114 -12.85 -7.49 4.65
N ALA A 115 -11.65 -8.04 4.79
CA ALA A 115 -10.67 -8.11 3.69
C ALA A 115 -11.16 -8.94 2.50
N GLY A 116 -12.01 -9.95 2.76
CA GLY A 116 -12.65 -10.78 1.73
C GLY A 116 -13.86 -10.12 1.04
N LEU A 117 -14.40 -9.01 1.58
CA LEU A 117 -15.51 -8.30 0.96
C LEU A 117 -15.01 -7.32 -0.12
N PRO A 118 -15.79 -7.07 -1.17
CA PRO A 118 -15.47 -6.09 -2.20
C PRO A 118 -15.72 -4.66 -1.71
N LEU A 119 -15.02 -4.26 -0.64
CA LEU A 119 -15.21 -2.96 0.02
C LEU A 119 -14.99 -1.78 -0.93
N ALA A 120 -14.25 -1.98 -2.03
CA ALA A 120 -14.07 -0.96 -3.06
C ALA A 120 -15.40 -0.44 -3.64
N LEU A 121 -16.47 -1.23 -3.57
CA LEU A 121 -17.82 -0.79 -3.99
C LEU A 121 -18.43 0.27 -3.07
N LEU A 122 -17.93 0.41 -1.84
CA LEU A 122 -18.37 1.47 -0.92
C LEU A 122 -17.83 2.85 -1.32
N VAL A 123 -16.73 2.89 -2.08
CA VAL A 123 -16.08 4.16 -2.47
C VAL A 123 -16.96 4.97 -3.42
N PRO A 124 -17.48 4.42 -4.54
CA PRO A 124 -18.41 5.17 -5.38
C PRO A 124 -19.72 5.51 -4.66
N LEU A 125 -20.18 4.67 -3.74
CA LEU A 125 -21.36 4.99 -2.92
C LEU A 125 -21.11 6.20 -2.03
N ALA A 126 -19.95 6.28 -1.39
CA ALA A 126 -19.59 7.46 -0.58
C ALA A 126 -19.45 8.72 -1.42
N GLY A 127 -18.81 8.64 -2.59
CA GLY A 127 -18.67 9.77 -3.52
C GLY A 127 -20.03 10.27 -4.04
N GLY A 128 -20.90 9.35 -4.43
CA GLY A 128 -22.23 9.69 -4.93
C GLY A 128 -23.18 10.27 -3.87
N LEU A 129 -23.07 9.84 -2.62
CA LEU A 129 -23.96 10.31 -1.54
C LEU A 129 -23.49 11.61 -0.90
N MET A 130 -22.18 11.80 -0.76
CA MET A 130 -21.62 12.87 0.06
C MET A 130 -21.01 14.01 -0.76
N GLY A 131 -20.58 13.76 -1.99
CA GLY A 131 -20.06 14.78 -2.92
C GLY A 131 -18.78 15.47 -2.50
N GLU A 132 -18.20 15.07 -1.36
CA GLU A 132 -17.05 15.70 -0.72
C GLU A 132 -15.82 14.79 -0.76
N VAL A 133 -14.63 15.37 -0.86
CA VAL A 133 -13.35 14.64 -0.91
C VAL A 133 -13.04 13.94 0.43
N TRP A 134 -13.43 14.52 1.55
CA TRP A 134 -13.16 14.01 2.88
C TRP A 134 -13.78 12.64 3.17
N PRO A 135 -15.10 12.46 3.03
CA PRO A 135 -15.72 11.16 3.25
C PRO A 135 -15.21 10.12 2.25
N LEU A 136 -14.96 10.53 1.00
CA LEU A 136 -14.36 9.68 -0.01
C LEU A 136 -12.98 9.15 0.46
N ALA A 137 -12.13 10.04 1.00
CA ALA A 137 -10.82 9.67 1.51
C ALA A 137 -10.91 8.69 2.69
N VAL A 138 -11.81 8.93 3.64
CA VAL A 138 -12.00 8.05 4.80
C VAL A 138 -12.49 6.67 4.36
N VAL A 139 -13.52 6.60 3.52
CA VAL A 139 -14.06 5.32 3.03
C VAL A 139 -13.02 4.57 2.21
N THR A 140 -12.28 5.25 1.34
CA THR A 140 -11.20 4.64 0.55
C THR A 140 -10.10 4.08 1.46
N ALA A 141 -9.65 4.81 2.48
CA ALA A 141 -8.68 4.33 3.47
C ALA A 141 -9.20 3.09 4.23
N LEU A 142 -10.48 3.11 4.63
CA LEU A 142 -11.11 1.97 5.31
C LEU A 142 -11.17 0.71 4.45
N THR A 143 -11.18 0.81 3.12
CA THR A 143 -11.13 -0.38 2.25
C THR A 143 -9.80 -1.13 2.34
N ALA A 144 -8.70 -0.43 2.65
CA ALA A 144 -7.36 -1.01 2.76
C ALA A 144 -7.05 -1.52 4.17
N ALA A 145 -7.63 -0.92 5.21
CA ALA A 145 -7.31 -1.22 6.60
C ALA A 145 -7.42 -2.71 6.97
N PRO A 146 -8.46 -3.47 6.57
CA PRO A 146 -8.61 -4.87 6.96
C PRO A 146 -7.49 -5.79 6.46
N ILE A 147 -7.03 -5.63 5.22
CA ILE A 147 -5.96 -6.48 4.67
C ILE A 147 -4.62 -6.15 5.30
N VAL A 148 -4.36 -4.86 5.55
CA VAL A 148 -3.17 -4.43 6.29
C VAL A 148 -3.20 -4.96 7.72
N ALA A 149 -4.35 -4.89 8.40
CA ALA A 149 -4.52 -5.43 9.76
C ALA A 149 -4.23 -6.93 9.83
N ALA A 150 -4.77 -7.71 8.90
CA ALA A 150 -4.56 -9.15 8.84
C ALA A 150 -3.08 -9.51 8.69
N LEU A 151 -2.36 -8.86 7.75
CA LEU A 151 -0.94 -9.11 7.54
C LEU A 151 -0.09 -8.57 8.70
N ALA A 152 -0.32 -7.35 9.15
CA ALA A 152 0.42 -6.76 10.27
C ALA A 152 0.29 -7.59 11.56
N HIS A 153 -0.91 -8.14 11.83
CA HIS A 153 -1.12 -9.04 12.96
C HIS A 153 -0.36 -10.37 12.80
N ALA A 154 -0.36 -10.96 11.61
CA ALA A 154 0.39 -12.19 11.34
C ALA A 154 1.90 -12.01 11.58
N GLU A 155 2.47 -10.92 11.08
CA GLU A 155 3.89 -10.57 11.26
C GLU A 155 4.21 -10.30 12.74
N LEU A 156 3.37 -9.52 13.43
CA LEU A 156 3.54 -9.23 14.85
C LEU A 156 3.46 -10.50 15.70
N SER A 157 2.52 -11.40 15.40
CA SER A 157 2.34 -12.66 16.10
C SER A 157 3.53 -13.62 15.88
N ALA A 158 4.11 -13.62 14.68
CA ALA A 158 5.32 -14.38 14.39
C ALA A 158 6.52 -13.84 15.20
N LEU A 159 6.67 -12.53 15.24
CA LEU A 159 7.74 -11.86 15.98
C LEU A 159 7.63 -12.10 17.48
N LEU A 160 6.44 -12.06 18.05
CA LEU A 160 6.21 -12.32 19.49
C LEU A 160 6.58 -13.75 19.92
N ARG A 161 6.58 -14.70 18.98
CA ARG A 161 7.01 -16.09 19.21
C ARG A 161 8.48 -16.35 18.91
N ALA A 162 9.23 -15.32 18.50
CA ALA A 162 10.63 -15.50 18.14
C ALA A 162 11.52 -15.81 19.36
N GLU A 163 12.45 -16.73 19.19
CA GLU A 163 13.32 -17.25 20.26
C GLU A 163 14.17 -16.16 20.92
N PHE A 164 14.58 -15.14 20.18
CA PHE A 164 15.39 -14.05 20.73
C PHE A 164 14.66 -13.25 21.82
N LEU A 165 13.33 -13.16 21.78
CA LEU A 165 12.56 -12.52 22.85
C LEU A 165 12.53 -13.37 24.12
N THR A 166 12.48 -14.69 23.96
CA THR A 166 12.57 -15.64 25.07
C THR A 166 13.95 -15.61 25.68
N ALA A 167 15.00 -15.58 24.86
CA ALA A 167 16.38 -15.42 25.32
C ALA A 167 16.61 -14.10 26.07
N ALA A 168 16.07 -13.00 25.60
CA ALA A 168 16.14 -11.70 26.27
C ALA A 168 15.51 -11.72 27.67
N ARG A 169 14.34 -12.37 27.81
CA ARG A 169 13.69 -12.58 29.11
C ARG A 169 14.50 -13.46 30.02
N ALA A 170 15.05 -14.55 29.49
CA ALA A 170 15.94 -15.44 30.25
C ALA A 170 17.24 -14.75 30.75
N ALA A 171 17.70 -13.75 30.00
CA ALA A 171 18.82 -12.88 30.37
C ALA A 171 18.45 -11.82 31.46
N GLY A 172 17.21 -11.83 31.96
CA GLY A 172 16.77 -10.98 33.06
C GLY A 172 16.25 -9.59 32.61
N LEU A 173 16.04 -9.34 31.32
CA LEU A 173 15.48 -8.08 30.87
C LEU A 173 13.99 -7.98 31.29
N THR A 174 13.59 -6.80 31.72
CA THR A 174 12.19 -6.51 32.00
C THR A 174 11.35 -6.47 30.73
N GLU A 175 10.04 -6.72 30.80
CA GLU A 175 9.14 -6.65 29.63
C GLU A 175 9.20 -5.29 28.92
N GLY A 176 9.39 -4.19 29.64
CA GLY A 176 9.57 -2.86 29.05
C GLY A 176 10.86 -2.74 28.23
N GLU A 177 11.95 -3.35 28.71
CA GLU A 177 13.24 -3.38 28.00
C GLU A 177 13.15 -4.28 26.76
N VAL A 178 12.55 -5.47 26.90
CA VAL A 178 12.30 -6.38 25.78
C VAL A 178 11.45 -5.68 24.69
N MET A 179 10.40 -4.98 25.09
CA MET A 179 9.55 -4.22 24.19
C MET A 179 10.36 -3.15 23.44
N ARG A 180 11.01 -2.26 24.17
CA ARG A 180 11.69 -1.08 23.61
C ARG A 180 12.95 -1.42 22.82
N ARG A 181 13.77 -2.37 23.31
CA ARG A 181 15.08 -2.68 22.70
C ARG A 181 14.99 -3.74 21.61
N HIS A 182 14.02 -4.64 21.70
CA HIS A 182 13.94 -5.80 20.81
C HIS A 182 12.66 -5.84 19.97
N LEU A 183 11.46 -5.70 20.57
CA LEU A 183 10.23 -5.89 19.83
C LEU A 183 9.93 -4.71 18.88
N ILE A 184 9.90 -3.48 19.37
CA ILE A 184 9.54 -2.30 18.58
C ILE A 184 10.45 -2.10 17.36
N PRO A 185 11.81 -2.12 17.50
CA PRO A 185 12.68 -1.93 16.35
C PRO A 185 12.52 -3.04 15.29
N ASN A 186 12.33 -4.28 15.74
CA ASN A 186 12.17 -5.42 14.84
C ASN A 186 10.76 -5.48 14.20
N ALA A 187 9.73 -4.98 14.87
CA ALA A 187 8.37 -4.92 14.37
C ALA A 187 8.15 -3.79 13.34
N ALA A 188 8.92 -2.70 13.42
CA ALA A 188 8.72 -1.54 12.54
C ALA A 188 8.79 -1.93 11.06
N ARG A 189 9.79 -2.69 10.67
CA ARG A 189 10.00 -3.11 9.28
C ARG A 189 8.86 -3.97 8.72
N PRO A 190 8.44 -5.09 9.35
CA PRO A 190 7.32 -5.89 8.88
C PRO A 190 5.99 -5.14 8.90
N LEU A 191 5.76 -4.28 9.89
CA LEU A 191 4.54 -3.47 9.95
C LEU A 191 4.48 -2.44 8.80
N LEU A 192 5.60 -1.76 8.51
CA LEU A 192 5.67 -0.86 7.36
C LEU A 192 5.49 -1.61 6.04
N ALA A 193 6.08 -2.81 5.90
CA ALA A 193 5.88 -3.66 4.74
C ALA A 193 4.40 -4.04 4.55
N ALA A 194 3.69 -4.39 5.64
CA ALA A 194 2.25 -4.62 5.59
C ALA A 194 1.48 -3.37 5.14
N GLY A 195 1.89 -2.18 5.59
CA GLY A 195 1.29 -0.90 5.21
C GLY A 195 1.36 -0.61 3.71
N THR A 196 2.40 -1.06 3.00
CA THR A 196 2.53 -0.83 1.56
C THR A 196 1.42 -1.47 0.72
N LEU A 197 0.73 -2.50 1.25
CA LEU A 197 -0.43 -3.12 0.60
C LEU A 197 -1.62 -2.17 0.46
N ALA A 198 -1.66 -1.10 1.23
CA ALA A 198 -2.73 -0.11 1.12
C ALA A 198 -2.69 0.61 -0.23
N LEU A 199 -1.49 0.92 -0.77
CA LEU A 199 -1.33 1.77 -1.95
C LEU A 199 -2.02 1.21 -3.21
N PRO A 200 -1.76 -0.03 -3.67
CA PRO A 200 -2.44 -0.55 -4.85
C PRO A 200 -3.96 -0.67 -4.63
N ARG A 201 -4.38 -0.96 -3.41
CA ARG A 201 -5.79 -1.15 -3.08
C ARG A 201 -6.58 0.16 -3.13
N VAL A 202 -6.06 1.23 -2.55
CA VAL A 202 -6.73 2.54 -2.56
C VAL A 202 -6.70 3.19 -3.93
N LEU A 203 -5.59 3.03 -4.69
CA LEU A 203 -5.50 3.53 -6.06
C LEU A 203 -6.52 2.84 -6.98
N ALA A 204 -6.67 1.52 -6.88
CA ALA A 204 -7.68 0.78 -7.63
C ALA A 204 -9.11 1.18 -7.23
N ALA A 205 -9.38 1.36 -5.94
CA ALA A 205 -10.71 1.72 -5.44
C ALA A 205 -11.11 3.15 -5.85
N GLU A 206 -10.20 4.12 -5.74
CA GLU A 206 -10.40 5.49 -6.21
C GLU A 206 -10.66 5.50 -7.71
N SER A 207 -9.79 4.85 -8.49
CA SER A 207 -9.90 4.84 -9.95
C SER A 207 -11.21 4.18 -10.43
N ALA A 208 -11.66 3.12 -9.75
CA ALA A 208 -12.94 2.49 -10.05
C ALA A 208 -14.13 3.42 -9.76
N ALA A 209 -14.09 4.16 -8.63
CA ALA A 209 -15.12 5.14 -8.30
C ALA A 209 -15.13 6.31 -9.30
N SER A 210 -13.95 6.84 -9.63
CA SER A 210 -13.78 7.94 -10.58
C SER A 210 -14.19 7.54 -12.01
N LEU A 211 -13.93 6.29 -12.44
CA LEU A 211 -14.40 5.75 -13.72
C LEU A 211 -15.92 5.79 -13.85
N LEU A 212 -16.62 5.56 -12.75
CA LEU A 212 -18.08 5.67 -12.68
C LEU A 212 -18.58 7.12 -12.59
N GLY A 213 -17.68 8.10 -12.41
CA GLY A 213 -18.04 9.50 -12.18
C GLY A 213 -18.44 9.80 -10.72
N LEU A 214 -18.14 8.91 -9.81
CA LEU A 214 -18.49 8.98 -8.38
C LEU A 214 -17.25 9.03 -7.48
N GLY A 215 -16.10 9.39 -8.04
CA GLY A 215 -14.83 9.49 -7.34
C GLY A 215 -14.40 10.92 -7.05
N LEU A 216 -13.17 11.26 -7.43
CA LEU A 216 -12.61 12.60 -7.22
C LEU A 216 -13.38 13.67 -8.01
N PRO A 217 -13.53 14.88 -7.43
CA PRO A 217 -14.05 16.02 -8.15
C PRO A 217 -13.20 16.33 -9.38
N PRO A 218 -13.83 16.78 -10.50
CA PRO A 218 -13.11 17.10 -11.74
C PRO A 218 -11.96 18.09 -11.57
N ALA A 219 -12.06 19.02 -10.62
CA ALA A 219 -11.02 20.01 -10.33
C ALA A 219 -9.70 19.40 -9.83
N LEU A 220 -9.74 18.21 -9.25
CA LEU A 220 -8.53 17.51 -8.78
C LEU A 220 -7.90 16.64 -9.86
N GLY A 221 -8.65 16.27 -10.90
CA GLY A 221 -8.24 15.33 -11.92
C GLY A 221 -8.16 13.89 -11.40
N SER A 222 -8.43 12.91 -12.26
CA SER A 222 -8.25 11.49 -11.97
C SER A 222 -8.10 10.69 -13.25
N TRP A 223 -7.13 9.78 -13.28
CA TRP A 223 -6.99 8.84 -14.39
C TRP A 223 -8.26 8.00 -14.59
N GLY A 224 -8.90 7.56 -13.50
CA GLY A 224 -10.15 6.81 -13.57
C GLY A 224 -11.27 7.61 -14.23
N ALA A 225 -11.41 8.89 -13.88
CA ALA A 225 -12.41 9.78 -14.48
C ALA A 225 -12.18 9.99 -15.98
N SER A 226 -10.94 10.24 -16.38
CA SER A 226 -10.55 10.45 -17.78
C SER A 226 -10.79 9.19 -18.63
N VAL A 227 -10.39 8.01 -18.12
CA VAL A 227 -10.71 6.72 -18.76
C VAL A 227 -12.21 6.53 -18.92
N GLY A 228 -12.99 6.80 -17.86
CA GLY A 228 -14.45 6.66 -17.89
C GLY A 228 -15.13 7.61 -18.85
N LEU A 229 -14.66 8.86 -18.93
CA LEU A 229 -15.18 9.86 -19.87
C LEU A 229 -14.84 9.48 -21.32
N ALA A 230 -13.60 9.18 -21.63
CA ALA A 230 -13.15 8.79 -22.96
C ALA A 230 -13.87 7.52 -23.46
N ALA A 231 -14.09 6.53 -22.57
CA ALA A 231 -14.85 5.33 -22.89
C ALA A 231 -16.31 5.64 -23.26
N ARG A 232 -16.97 6.55 -22.53
CA ARG A 232 -18.36 6.97 -22.83
C ARG A 232 -18.45 7.75 -24.12
N LEU A 233 -17.44 8.51 -24.51
CA LEU A 233 -17.37 9.28 -25.74
C LEU A 233 -16.93 8.42 -26.95
N GLY A 234 -16.43 7.21 -26.71
CA GLY A 234 -15.87 6.35 -27.75
C GLY A 234 -14.57 6.91 -28.35
N ASP A 235 -13.80 7.68 -27.60
CA ASP A 235 -12.55 8.30 -28.05
C ASP A 235 -11.32 7.48 -27.60
N PRO A 236 -10.73 6.67 -28.51
CA PRO A 236 -9.57 5.86 -28.18
C PRO A 236 -8.31 6.70 -27.97
N VAL A 237 -8.21 7.89 -28.55
CA VAL A 237 -7.02 8.76 -28.42
C VAL A 237 -6.99 9.37 -27.02
N ALA A 238 -8.12 9.81 -26.51
CA ALA A 238 -8.25 10.30 -25.13
C ALA A 238 -8.22 9.16 -24.09
N PHE A 239 -8.59 7.93 -24.47
CA PHE A 239 -8.64 6.76 -23.57
C PHE A 239 -7.26 6.20 -23.24
N VAL A 240 -6.41 6.03 -24.27
CA VAL A 240 -5.17 5.26 -24.14
C VAL A 240 -4.16 5.85 -23.13
N PRO A 241 -3.82 7.16 -23.16
CA PRO A 241 -2.84 7.71 -22.23
C PRO A 241 -3.20 7.54 -20.74
N PRO A 242 -4.37 7.95 -20.24
CA PRO A 242 -4.69 7.78 -18.83
C PRO A 242 -4.83 6.30 -18.42
N ALA A 243 -5.30 5.42 -19.31
CA ALA A 243 -5.39 3.99 -19.04
C ALA A 243 -4.00 3.35 -18.87
N LEU A 244 -3.03 3.71 -19.73
CA LEU A 244 -1.65 3.22 -19.61
C LEU A 244 -0.96 3.74 -18.36
N LEU A 245 -1.12 5.03 -18.04
CA LEU A 245 -0.52 5.63 -16.83
C LEU A 245 -1.10 5.00 -15.56
N LEU A 246 -2.41 4.79 -15.51
CA LEU A 246 -3.07 4.09 -14.40
C LEU A 246 -2.58 2.65 -14.26
N ALA A 247 -2.51 1.89 -15.36
CA ALA A 247 -2.01 0.52 -15.35
C ALA A 247 -0.56 0.45 -14.86
N LEU A 248 0.28 1.38 -15.31
CA LEU A 248 1.68 1.48 -14.91
C LEU A 248 1.81 1.84 -13.42
N ALA A 249 0.98 2.76 -12.92
CA ALA A 249 0.95 3.14 -11.50
C ALA A 249 0.49 1.97 -10.61
N LEU A 250 -0.54 1.23 -11.02
CA LEU A 250 -1.02 0.04 -10.30
C LEU A 250 0.05 -1.06 -10.28
N TRP A 251 0.68 -1.33 -11.43
CA TRP A 251 1.78 -2.29 -11.49
C TRP A 251 2.92 -1.89 -10.55
N ALA A 252 3.32 -0.63 -10.56
CA ALA A 252 4.39 -0.11 -9.72
C ALA A 252 4.03 -0.19 -8.23
N ALA A 253 2.80 0.13 -7.86
CA ALA A 253 2.31 0.00 -6.49
C ALA A 253 2.31 -1.46 -5.99
N CYS A 254 1.87 -2.41 -6.84
CA CYS A 254 1.95 -3.84 -6.55
C CYS A 254 3.40 -4.31 -6.41
N ALA A 255 4.30 -3.89 -7.31
CA ALA A 255 5.71 -4.27 -7.27
C ALA A 255 6.41 -3.79 -5.97
N ILE A 256 6.07 -2.60 -5.48
CA ILE A 256 6.57 -2.09 -4.21
C ILE A 256 6.05 -2.94 -3.05
N ALA A 257 4.75 -3.21 -3.02
CA ALA A 257 4.13 -4.01 -1.96
C ALA A 257 4.70 -5.43 -1.90
N ASP A 258 4.82 -6.10 -3.05
CA ASP A 258 5.40 -7.44 -3.15
C ASP A 258 6.86 -7.47 -2.67
N ALA A 259 7.66 -6.49 -3.08
CA ALA A 259 9.06 -6.40 -2.68
C ALA A 259 9.23 -6.14 -1.18
N ALA A 260 8.38 -5.27 -0.60
CA ALA A 260 8.40 -4.98 0.83
C ALA A 260 8.06 -6.23 1.66
N VAL A 261 7.03 -6.98 1.27
CA VAL A 261 6.61 -8.22 1.95
C VAL A 261 7.64 -9.34 1.74
N ALA A 262 8.16 -9.52 0.52
CA ALA A 262 9.18 -10.53 0.24
C ALA A 262 10.50 -10.26 0.98
N GLY A 263 10.89 -8.99 1.11
CA GLY A 263 12.09 -8.58 1.85
C GLY A 263 12.04 -8.87 3.35
N ASN A 264 10.83 -9.03 3.89
CA ASN A 264 10.61 -9.34 5.30
C ASN A 264 10.69 -10.86 5.62
N ARG A 265 10.52 -11.72 4.61
CA ARG A 265 10.53 -13.19 4.76
C ARG A 265 11.95 -13.80 4.68
N ARG A 266 13.00 -13.01 4.93
CA ARG A 266 14.36 -13.57 4.97
C ARG A 266 14.58 -14.31 6.27
N PRO A 267 15.18 -15.51 6.21
CA PRO A 267 15.54 -16.29 7.40
C PRO A 267 16.56 -15.58 8.28
#